data_0254570f5bc10e5543bd99300305224c
#
_entry.id   0254570f5bc10e5543bd99300305224c
#
_cell.length_a   1.000
_cell.length_b   1.000
_cell.length_c   1.000
_cell.angle_alpha   90.00
_cell.angle_beta   90.00
_cell.angle_gamma   90.00
#
_symmetry.space_group_name_H-M   'P 1'
#
loop_
_entity.id
_entity.type
_entity.pdbx_description
1 polymer ?
#
loop_
_entity_poly.entity_id
_entity_poly.type
_entity_poly.pdbx_seq_one_letter_code
_entity_poly.pdbx_strand_id
1 'polypeptide(L)'
;MYFYGYFQYLLWMLPAIILSAIAQYMVTSAYNKNSKIRNSKNITGAEAARQVLMNHNITNVAIVPVAGKMTDHFDPRTNTIRLSEGVYNATSIAAVGIAAHEAGHAVQHAEGYIPNKIRSFMVPVTNFGSKIGWILIIIGLIMSGYYSYSETAQASTATYDTAGILMFIGVILYSTSLIFTLVTLPVEFNASKRALTIIKERNLLAGQEYAGAKQTLTAAALTYVAAAITALLQLLRVLMMINRRRD
;
A
#
# COMPACT_ATOMS: atom_id res chain seq x y z
N MET A 1 -31.64 8.39 -15.38
CA MET A 1 -30.32 8.95 -15.70
C MET A 1 -29.25 8.61 -14.64
N TYR A 2 -29.50 8.78 -13.33
CA TYR A 2 -28.55 8.46 -12.23
C TYR A 2 -28.15 6.99 -12.17
N PHE A 3 -29.06 6.04 -12.40
CA PHE A 3 -28.79 4.61 -12.33
C PHE A 3 -27.80 4.14 -13.42
N TYR A 4 -27.88 4.71 -14.62
CA TYR A 4 -26.98 4.42 -15.74
C TYR A 4 -25.53 4.88 -15.45
N GLY A 5 -25.36 6.06 -14.86
CA GLY A 5 -24.05 6.58 -14.47
C GLY A 5 -23.40 5.76 -13.35
N TYR A 6 -24.20 5.25 -12.38
CA TYR A 6 -23.71 4.39 -11.30
C TYR A 6 -23.30 3.00 -11.84
N PHE A 7 -24.06 2.44 -12.75
CA PHE A 7 -23.74 1.17 -13.39
C PHE A 7 -22.46 1.24 -14.23
N GLN A 8 -22.28 2.30 -15.01
CA GLN A 8 -21.02 2.54 -15.75
C GLN A 8 -19.83 2.68 -14.78
N TYR A 9 -20.03 3.32 -13.62
CA TYR A 9 -19.01 3.39 -12.59
C TYR A 9 -18.57 2.03 -12.09
N LEU A 10 -19.52 1.16 -11.73
CA LEU A 10 -19.24 -0.18 -11.27
C LEU A 10 -18.49 -0.99 -12.33
N LEU A 11 -18.93 -0.93 -13.59
CA LEU A 11 -18.24 -1.61 -14.68
C LEU A 11 -16.79 -1.14 -14.86
N TRP A 12 -16.55 0.16 -14.73
CA TRP A 12 -15.19 0.72 -14.84
C TRP A 12 -14.27 0.29 -13.69
N MET A 13 -14.82 0.22 -12.47
CA MET A 13 -14.06 -0.18 -11.29
C MET A 13 -13.96 -1.70 -11.10
N LEU A 14 -14.76 -2.48 -11.81
CA LEU A 14 -14.82 -3.93 -11.67
C LEU A 14 -13.45 -4.62 -11.82
N PRO A 15 -12.59 -4.28 -12.81
CA PRO A 15 -11.25 -4.86 -12.91
C PRO A 15 -10.39 -4.60 -11.66
N ALA A 16 -10.46 -3.40 -11.09
CA ALA A 16 -9.72 -3.05 -9.88
C ALA A 16 -10.23 -3.81 -8.65
N ILE A 17 -11.56 -3.96 -8.52
CA ILE A 17 -12.20 -4.71 -7.44
C ILE A 17 -11.80 -6.19 -7.51
N ILE A 18 -11.89 -6.80 -8.70
CA ILE A 18 -11.51 -8.19 -8.92
C ILE A 18 -10.02 -8.41 -8.61
N LEU A 19 -9.15 -7.54 -9.12
CA LEU A 19 -7.71 -7.63 -8.87
C LEU A 19 -7.39 -7.53 -7.38
N SER A 20 -8.01 -6.57 -6.68
CA SER A 20 -7.84 -6.40 -5.23
C SER A 20 -8.35 -7.61 -4.45
N ALA A 21 -9.48 -8.19 -4.84
CA ALA A 21 -10.04 -9.39 -4.23
C ALA A 21 -9.12 -10.61 -4.44
N ILE A 22 -8.58 -10.79 -5.65
CA ILE A 22 -7.61 -11.85 -5.96
C ILE A 22 -6.34 -11.68 -5.12
N ALA A 23 -5.76 -10.47 -5.07
CA ALA A 23 -4.57 -10.20 -4.28
C ALA A 23 -4.81 -10.47 -2.78
N GLN A 24 -5.96 -10.04 -2.25
CA GLN A 24 -6.34 -10.28 -0.85
C GLN A 24 -6.55 -11.77 -0.58
N TYR A 25 -7.16 -12.52 -1.49
CA TYR A 25 -7.30 -13.97 -1.37
C TYR A 25 -5.94 -14.66 -1.37
N MET A 26 -5.03 -14.27 -2.28
CA MET A 26 -3.69 -14.85 -2.38
C MET A 26 -2.87 -14.64 -1.10
N VAL A 27 -2.86 -13.43 -0.53
CA VAL A 27 -2.12 -13.17 0.71
C VAL A 27 -2.71 -13.92 1.89
N THR A 28 -4.03 -13.94 2.02
CA THR A 28 -4.72 -14.66 3.11
C THR A 28 -4.49 -16.17 3.00
N SER A 29 -4.58 -16.72 1.80
CA SER A 29 -4.33 -18.14 1.52
C SER A 29 -2.89 -18.54 1.81
N ALA A 30 -1.91 -17.77 1.30
CA ALA A 30 -0.50 -18.01 1.54
C ALA A 30 -0.14 -17.91 3.04
N TYR A 31 -0.65 -16.89 3.74
CA TYR A 31 -0.50 -16.75 5.17
C TYR A 31 -1.09 -17.94 5.94
N ASN A 32 -2.36 -18.29 5.69
CA ASN A 32 -3.06 -19.36 6.39
C ASN A 32 -2.41 -20.74 6.15
N LYS A 33 -1.85 -20.97 4.95
CA LYS A 33 -1.09 -22.19 4.64
C LYS A 33 0.22 -22.23 5.42
N ASN A 34 1.05 -21.20 5.28
CA ASN A 34 2.42 -21.19 5.79
C ASN A 34 2.51 -20.87 7.29
N SER A 35 1.47 -20.30 7.92
CA SER A 35 1.38 -20.11 9.37
C SER A 35 1.11 -21.41 10.13
N LYS A 36 0.64 -22.47 9.47
CA LYS A 36 0.40 -23.79 10.07
C LYS A 36 1.62 -24.72 9.99
N ILE A 37 2.62 -24.37 9.17
CA ILE A 37 3.80 -25.19 8.93
C ILE A 37 4.92 -24.68 9.84
N ARG A 38 5.34 -25.51 10.79
CA ARG A 38 6.46 -25.21 11.68
C ARG A 38 7.78 -25.35 10.92
N ASN A 39 8.69 -24.41 11.10
CA ASN A 39 10.02 -24.53 10.51
C ASN A 39 10.88 -25.55 11.27
N SER A 40 11.77 -26.22 10.54
CA SER A 40 12.59 -27.33 11.04
C SER A 40 13.58 -26.92 12.16
N LYS A 41 13.97 -25.65 12.21
CA LYS A 41 14.91 -25.11 13.17
C LYS A 41 14.25 -24.52 14.43
N ASN A 42 12.92 -24.49 14.47
CA ASN A 42 12.12 -23.86 15.56
C ASN A 42 12.45 -22.37 15.80
N ILE A 43 12.92 -21.67 14.77
CA ILE A 43 13.21 -20.24 14.83
C ILE A 43 11.91 -19.48 14.95
N THR A 44 11.80 -18.58 15.93
CA THR A 44 10.66 -17.69 16.09
C THR A 44 10.75 -16.49 15.13
N GLY A 45 9.62 -15.81 14.89
CA GLY A 45 9.64 -14.56 14.12
C GLY A 45 10.55 -13.50 14.73
N ALA A 46 10.53 -13.33 16.06
CA ALA A 46 11.41 -12.38 16.73
C ALA A 46 12.90 -12.71 16.54
N GLU A 47 13.28 -13.99 16.59
CA GLU A 47 14.65 -14.43 16.30
C GLU A 47 15.03 -14.20 14.85
N ALA A 48 14.13 -14.46 13.89
CA ALA A 48 14.36 -14.21 12.48
C ALA A 48 14.62 -12.72 12.21
N ALA A 49 13.79 -11.82 12.77
CA ALA A 49 14.02 -10.38 12.66
C ALA A 49 15.38 -9.98 13.25
N ARG A 50 15.74 -10.52 14.42
CA ARG A 50 17.05 -10.27 15.06
C ARG A 50 18.21 -10.72 14.18
N GLN A 51 18.11 -11.88 13.52
CA GLN A 51 19.14 -12.36 12.59
C GLN A 51 19.33 -11.44 11.38
N VAL A 52 18.24 -10.87 10.85
CA VAL A 52 18.31 -9.87 9.75
C VAL A 52 19.02 -8.61 10.23
N LEU A 53 18.67 -8.08 11.39
CA LEU A 53 19.30 -6.87 11.96
C LEU A 53 20.78 -7.09 12.25
N MET A 54 21.14 -8.21 12.87
CA MET A 54 22.54 -8.57 13.18
C MET A 54 23.39 -8.71 11.92
N ASN A 55 22.83 -9.22 10.84
CA ASN A 55 23.56 -9.35 9.56
C ASN A 55 23.97 -7.99 8.97
N HIS A 56 23.25 -6.93 9.33
CA HIS A 56 23.54 -5.54 8.93
C HIS A 56 24.16 -4.70 10.07
N ASN A 57 24.63 -5.32 11.16
CA ASN A 57 25.22 -4.67 12.33
C ASN A 57 24.28 -3.62 12.99
N ILE A 58 22.95 -3.85 12.93
CA ILE A 58 21.94 -2.97 13.51
C ILE A 58 21.58 -3.50 14.91
N THR A 59 21.90 -2.75 15.95
CA THR A 59 21.70 -3.13 17.36
C THR A 59 20.69 -2.27 18.09
N ASN A 60 20.31 -1.13 17.52
CA ASN A 60 19.47 -0.11 18.14
C ASN A 60 17.98 -0.20 17.76
N VAL A 61 17.53 -1.32 17.16
CA VAL A 61 16.13 -1.57 16.82
C VAL A 61 15.52 -2.54 17.84
N ALA A 62 14.47 -2.09 18.53
CA ALA A 62 13.70 -2.93 19.44
C ALA A 62 12.76 -3.87 18.66
N ILE A 63 12.54 -5.09 19.18
CA ILE A 63 11.56 -6.03 18.63
C ILE A 63 10.58 -6.37 19.75
N VAL A 64 9.31 -5.99 19.58
CA VAL A 64 8.28 -6.13 20.62
C VAL A 64 7.00 -6.78 20.06
N PRO A 65 6.22 -7.48 20.90
CA PRO A 65 4.93 -7.98 20.48
C PRO A 65 3.90 -6.84 20.37
N VAL A 66 2.91 -7.02 19.48
CA VAL A 66 1.74 -6.15 19.34
C VAL A 66 0.48 -6.99 19.23
N ALA A 67 -0.62 -6.51 19.79
CA ALA A 67 -1.92 -7.17 19.71
C ALA A 67 -2.48 -7.15 18.28
N GLY A 68 -3.28 -8.15 17.95
CA GLY A 68 -3.97 -8.27 16.68
C GLY A 68 -3.36 -9.32 15.75
N LYS A 69 -3.97 -9.48 14.57
CA LYS A 69 -3.54 -10.42 13.54
C LYS A 69 -3.12 -9.63 12.30
N MET A 70 -1.96 -9.95 11.74
CA MET A 70 -1.39 -9.24 10.58
C MET A 70 -1.21 -7.72 10.85
N THR A 71 -0.82 -7.37 12.07
CA THR A 71 -0.52 -5.99 12.52
C THR A 71 0.98 -5.72 12.57
N ASP A 72 1.74 -6.61 12.00
CA ASP A 72 3.19 -6.55 11.92
C ASP A 72 3.65 -5.29 11.18
N HIS A 73 4.60 -4.55 11.74
CA HIS A 73 5.17 -3.37 11.09
C HIS A 73 6.46 -2.91 11.76
N PHE A 74 7.30 -2.21 10.98
CA PHE A 74 8.40 -1.41 11.51
C PHE A 74 7.94 0.05 11.68
N ASP A 75 8.13 0.59 12.88
CA ASP A 75 7.88 2.00 13.19
C ASP A 75 9.21 2.80 13.21
N PRO A 76 9.49 3.61 12.19
CA PRO A 76 10.74 4.38 12.11
C PRO A 76 10.83 5.50 13.14
N ARG A 77 9.71 5.95 13.73
CA ARG A 77 9.70 7.02 14.73
C ARG A 77 10.23 6.55 16.07
N THR A 78 9.89 5.33 16.46
CA THR A 78 10.34 4.69 17.70
C THR A 78 11.49 3.70 17.47
N ASN A 79 11.91 3.53 16.20
CA ASN A 79 12.91 2.56 15.76
C ASN A 79 12.61 1.14 16.30
N THR A 80 11.35 0.71 16.12
CA THR A 80 10.82 -0.52 16.73
C THR A 80 10.11 -1.38 15.68
N ILE A 81 10.46 -2.67 15.65
CA ILE A 81 9.70 -3.71 14.94
C ILE A 81 8.62 -4.22 15.89
N ARG A 82 7.37 -4.11 15.46
CA ARG A 82 6.20 -4.63 16.19
C ARG A 82 5.68 -5.85 15.47
N LEU A 83 5.66 -6.99 16.15
CA LEU A 83 5.23 -8.26 15.58
C LEU A 83 3.95 -8.74 16.28
N SER A 84 2.96 -9.14 15.49
CA SER A 84 1.70 -9.69 15.99
C SER A 84 1.92 -10.98 16.79
N GLU A 85 0.97 -11.35 17.63
CA GLU A 85 1.04 -12.55 18.47
C GLU A 85 1.29 -13.83 17.65
N GLY A 86 0.69 -13.91 16.46
CA GLY A 86 0.88 -15.02 15.53
C GLY A 86 2.24 -15.04 14.83
N VAL A 87 3.10 -14.03 15.06
CA VAL A 87 4.42 -13.90 14.44
C VAL A 87 5.54 -13.86 15.49
N TYR A 88 5.40 -13.09 16.56
CA TYR A 88 6.49 -12.82 17.51
C TYR A 88 7.12 -14.10 18.08
N ASN A 89 6.31 -14.96 18.72
CA ASN A 89 6.75 -16.23 19.31
C ASN A 89 6.50 -17.45 18.42
N ALA A 90 5.86 -17.24 17.24
CA ALA A 90 5.52 -18.36 16.37
C ALA A 90 6.73 -18.85 15.59
N THR A 91 6.83 -20.18 15.49
CA THR A 91 7.90 -20.88 14.76
C THR A 91 7.45 -21.31 13.35
N SER A 92 6.42 -20.66 12.80
CA SER A 92 5.91 -21.00 11.47
C SER A 92 6.76 -20.37 10.35
N ILE A 93 6.67 -20.97 9.17
CA ILE A 93 7.33 -20.45 7.95
C ILE A 93 6.88 -19.00 7.67
N ALA A 94 5.58 -18.72 7.81
CA ALA A 94 5.04 -17.37 7.60
C ALA A 94 5.61 -16.38 8.64
N ALA A 95 5.73 -16.78 9.90
CA ALA A 95 6.25 -15.92 10.95
C ALA A 95 7.70 -15.50 10.69
N VAL A 96 8.56 -16.42 10.27
CA VAL A 96 9.95 -16.13 9.89
C VAL A 96 9.99 -15.17 8.69
N GLY A 97 9.18 -15.41 7.65
CA GLY A 97 9.13 -14.57 6.46
C GLY A 97 8.67 -13.14 6.78
N ILE A 98 7.56 -12.98 7.51
CA ILE A 98 6.98 -11.68 7.87
C ILE A 98 7.94 -10.89 8.77
N ALA A 99 8.45 -11.51 9.82
CA ALA A 99 9.36 -10.83 10.74
C ALA A 99 10.67 -10.39 10.06
N ALA A 100 11.21 -11.22 9.16
CA ALA A 100 12.35 -10.85 8.33
C ALA A 100 12.03 -9.68 7.39
N HIS A 101 10.82 -9.60 6.86
CA HIS A 101 10.37 -8.49 6.02
C HIS A 101 10.33 -7.17 6.81
N GLU A 102 9.76 -7.17 8.02
CA GLU A 102 9.73 -5.98 8.88
C GLU A 102 11.15 -5.54 9.28
N ALA A 103 12.05 -6.50 9.52
CA ALA A 103 13.46 -6.21 9.70
C ALA A 103 14.11 -5.65 8.43
N GLY A 104 13.67 -6.07 7.24
CA GLY A 104 14.08 -5.48 5.96
C GLY A 104 13.74 -3.99 5.87
N HIS A 105 12.58 -3.54 6.38
CA HIS A 105 12.24 -2.12 6.49
C HIS A 105 13.13 -1.38 7.48
N ALA A 106 13.48 -1.99 8.61
CA ALA A 106 14.43 -1.42 9.56
C ALA A 106 15.81 -1.24 8.92
N VAL A 107 16.28 -2.20 8.13
CA VAL A 107 17.53 -2.10 7.36
C VAL A 107 17.46 -0.97 6.33
N GLN A 108 16.36 -0.86 5.58
CA GLN A 108 16.14 0.26 4.64
C GLN A 108 16.23 1.62 5.35
N HIS A 109 15.66 1.71 6.54
CA HIS A 109 15.69 2.94 7.34
C HIS A 109 17.12 3.28 7.79
N ALA A 110 17.83 2.30 8.35
CA ALA A 110 19.21 2.46 8.83
C ALA A 110 20.20 2.82 7.71
N GLU A 111 20.07 2.22 6.53
CA GLU A 111 20.91 2.49 5.36
C GLU A 111 20.46 3.75 4.59
N GLY A 112 19.38 4.39 4.99
CA GLY A 112 18.89 5.60 4.33
C GLY A 112 18.40 5.38 2.91
N TYR A 113 17.76 4.24 2.64
CA TYR A 113 17.22 3.87 1.32
C TYR A 113 16.29 4.95 0.78
N ILE A 114 16.67 5.56 -0.35
CA ILE A 114 16.01 6.77 -0.90
C ILE A 114 14.49 6.58 -1.12
N PRO A 115 14.00 5.50 -1.76
CA PRO A 115 12.56 5.31 -1.94
C PRO A 115 11.78 5.28 -0.61
N ASN A 116 12.36 4.71 0.46
CA ASN A 116 11.74 4.68 1.78
C ASN A 116 11.66 6.08 2.42
N LYS A 117 12.67 6.93 2.21
CA LYS A 117 12.64 8.34 2.65
C LYS A 117 11.55 9.12 1.91
N ILE A 118 11.45 8.95 0.58
CA ILE A 118 10.40 9.59 -0.24
C ILE A 118 9.02 9.11 0.22
N ARG A 119 8.83 7.80 0.42
CA ARG A 119 7.57 7.23 0.94
C ARG A 119 7.19 7.88 2.27
N SER A 120 8.12 7.95 3.22
CA SER A 120 7.86 8.53 4.55
C SER A 120 7.47 10.02 4.48
N PHE A 121 8.13 10.80 3.62
CA PHE A 121 7.75 12.18 3.35
C PHE A 121 6.36 12.31 2.71
N MET A 122 6.02 11.39 1.81
CA MET A 122 4.75 11.44 1.09
C MET A 122 3.54 11.04 1.95
N VAL A 123 3.70 10.32 3.07
CA VAL A 123 2.56 9.92 3.93
C VAL A 123 1.67 11.10 4.33
N PRO A 124 2.17 12.20 4.96
CA PRO A 124 1.32 13.35 5.27
C PRO A 124 0.80 14.05 4.02
N VAL A 125 1.64 14.20 2.99
CA VAL A 125 1.26 14.85 1.72
C VAL A 125 0.08 14.12 1.07
N THR A 126 0.12 12.79 1.01
CA THR A 126 -0.94 11.97 0.43
C THR A 126 -2.21 11.98 1.28
N ASN A 127 -2.07 11.91 2.62
CA ASN A 127 -3.22 11.91 3.52
C ASN A 127 -4.04 13.22 3.43
N PHE A 128 -3.37 14.37 3.33
CA PHE A 128 -4.02 15.66 3.13
C PHE A 128 -4.43 15.86 1.67
N GLY A 129 -3.49 15.64 0.75
CA GLY A 129 -3.68 15.91 -0.67
C GLY A 129 -4.84 15.13 -1.28
N SER A 130 -4.93 13.82 -1.03
CA SER A 130 -6.01 13.01 -1.57
C SER A 130 -7.40 13.39 -1.02
N LYS A 131 -7.50 13.71 0.27
CA LYS A 131 -8.77 14.13 0.90
C LYS A 131 -9.23 15.50 0.39
N ILE A 132 -8.34 16.48 0.43
CA ILE A 132 -8.65 17.84 -0.05
C ILE A 132 -8.89 17.81 -1.56
N GLY A 133 -8.07 17.08 -2.30
CA GLY A 133 -8.23 16.91 -3.75
C GLY A 133 -9.60 16.37 -4.12
N TRP A 134 -10.08 15.34 -3.41
CA TRP A 134 -11.41 14.79 -3.63
C TRP A 134 -12.53 15.79 -3.33
N ILE A 135 -12.41 16.56 -2.24
CA ILE A 135 -13.38 17.62 -1.89
C ILE A 135 -13.44 18.70 -2.99
N LEU A 136 -12.27 19.17 -3.46
CA LEU A 136 -12.20 20.18 -4.52
C LEU A 136 -12.81 19.68 -5.83
N ILE A 137 -12.58 18.42 -6.19
CA ILE A 137 -13.19 17.79 -7.37
C ILE A 137 -14.72 17.78 -7.22
N ILE A 138 -15.25 17.37 -6.07
CA ILE A 138 -16.70 17.33 -5.83
C ILE A 138 -17.30 18.74 -5.91
N ILE A 139 -16.69 19.74 -5.26
CA ILE A 139 -17.15 21.12 -5.30
C ILE A 139 -17.19 21.62 -6.75
N GLY A 140 -16.11 21.44 -7.50
CA GLY A 140 -16.05 21.82 -8.91
C GLY A 140 -17.10 21.11 -9.77
N LEU A 141 -17.36 19.82 -9.52
CA LEU A 141 -18.41 19.05 -10.20
C LEU A 141 -19.82 19.57 -9.88
N ILE A 142 -20.10 19.90 -8.61
CA ILE A 142 -21.39 20.46 -8.19
C ILE A 142 -21.59 21.85 -8.82
N MET A 143 -20.61 22.73 -8.75
CA MET A 143 -20.65 24.04 -9.37
C MET A 143 -20.92 23.93 -10.87
N SER A 144 -20.17 23.13 -11.60
CA SER A 144 -20.35 22.89 -13.03
C SER A 144 -21.74 22.31 -13.35
N GLY A 145 -22.28 21.40 -12.52
CA GLY A 145 -23.60 20.81 -12.71
C GLY A 145 -24.76 21.74 -12.41
N TYR A 146 -24.63 22.56 -11.37
CA TYR A 146 -25.65 23.55 -11.01
C TYR A 146 -25.87 24.57 -12.14
N TYR A 147 -24.82 25.08 -12.74
CA TYR A 147 -24.89 26.06 -13.82
C TYR A 147 -25.39 25.46 -15.14
N SER A 148 -25.09 24.18 -15.41
CA SER A 148 -25.62 23.50 -16.61
C SER A 148 -27.14 23.24 -16.55
N TYR A 149 -27.73 23.20 -15.35
CA TYR A 149 -29.18 22.97 -15.17
C TYR A 149 -30.01 24.25 -15.12
N SER A 150 -29.40 25.38 -14.82
CA SER A 150 -30.08 26.67 -14.67
C SER A 150 -30.10 27.42 -16.02
N GLU A 151 -31.14 27.25 -16.81
CA GLU A 151 -31.34 27.99 -18.07
C GLU A 151 -31.42 29.53 -17.89
N THR A 152 -31.65 30.01 -16.66
CA THR A 152 -31.74 31.42 -16.31
C THR A 152 -30.45 32.00 -15.72
N ALA A 153 -29.49 31.17 -15.32
CA ALA A 153 -28.22 31.67 -14.85
C ALA A 153 -27.33 31.95 -16.05
N GLN A 154 -27.20 33.23 -16.41
CA GLN A 154 -26.00 33.72 -17.12
C GLN A 154 -24.78 33.42 -16.22
N ALA A 155 -24.36 32.15 -16.20
CA ALA A 155 -23.11 31.80 -15.58
C ALA A 155 -22.05 32.61 -16.30
N SER A 156 -21.47 33.58 -15.61
CA SER A 156 -20.33 34.31 -16.14
C SER A 156 -19.25 33.30 -16.50
N THR A 157 -18.57 33.52 -17.62
CA THR A 157 -17.40 32.74 -18.01
C THR A 157 -16.44 32.49 -16.83
N ALA A 158 -16.33 33.48 -15.94
CA ALA A 158 -15.58 33.41 -14.68
C ALA A 158 -15.97 32.25 -13.74
N THR A 159 -17.22 31.82 -13.73
CA THR A 159 -17.69 30.75 -12.83
C THR A 159 -17.36 29.36 -13.37
N TYR A 160 -17.46 29.17 -14.69
CA TYR A 160 -16.98 27.96 -15.34
C TYR A 160 -15.48 27.81 -15.19
N ASP A 161 -14.72 28.92 -15.33
CA ASP A 161 -13.28 28.95 -15.13
C ASP A 161 -12.92 28.58 -13.68
N THR A 162 -13.66 29.10 -12.68
CA THR A 162 -13.44 28.77 -11.27
C THR A 162 -13.71 27.29 -10.97
N ALA A 163 -14.79 26.71 -11.48
CA ALA A 163 -15.08 25.29 -11.32
C ALA A 163 -14.00 24.41 -11.95
N GLY A 164 -13.53 24.80 -13.15
CA GLY A 164 -12.42 24.13 -13.85
C GLY A 164 -11.11 24.17 -13.05
N ILE A 165 -10.77 25.34 -12.49
CA ILE A 165 -9.56 25.51 -11.66
C ILE A 165 -9.64 24.64 -10.40
N LEU A 166 -10.78 24.62 -9.71
CA LEU A 166 -10.97 23.78 -8.52
C LEU A 166 -10.80 22.29 -8.85
N MET A 167 -11.40 21.81 -9.94
CA MET A 167 -11.23 20.43 -10.38
C MET A 167 -9.78 20.12 -10.76
N PHE A 168 -9.09 21.02 -11.43
CA PHE A 168 -7.68 20.84 -11.83
C PHE A 168 -6.77 20.75 -10.62
N ILE A 169 -6.88 21.66 -9.66
CA ILE A 169 -6.12 21.61 -8.39
C ILE A 169 -6.46 20.32 -7.65
N GLY A 170 -7.75 19.95 -7.60
CA GLY A 170 -8.21 18.72 -6.98
C GLY A 170 -7.56 17.47 -7.59
N VAL A 171 -7.46 17.40 -8.91
CA VAL A 171 -6.78 16.28 -9.60
C VAL A 171 -5.29 16.22 -9.26
N ILE A 172 -4.59 17.35 -9.25
CA ILE A 172 -3.17 17.40 -8.87
C ILE A 172 -2.98 16.87 -7.45
N LEU A 173 -3.77 17.33 -6.51
CA LEU A 173 -3.72 16.87 -5.13
C LEU A 173 -4.09 15.40 -4.99
N TYR A 174 -5.14 14.95 -5.68
CA TYR A 174 -5.57 13.55 -5.67
C TYR A 174 -4.55 12.60 -6.29
N SER A 175 -3.80 13.04 -7.31
CA SER A 175 -2.77 12.24 -7.98
C SER A 175 -1.61 11.86 -7.05
N THR A 176 -1.44 12.56 -5.91
CA THR A 176 -0.44 12.19 -4.89
C THR A 176 -0.64 10.77 -4.36
N SER A 177 -1.89 10.26 -4.36
CA SER A 177 -2.20 8.88 -3.96
C SER A 177 -1.62 7.85 -4.93
N LEU A 178 -1.69 8.10 -6.23
CA LEU A 178 -1.06 7.24 -7.24
C LEU A 178 0.47 7.27 -7.11
N ILE A 179 1.05 8.46 -6.99
CA ILE A 179 2.51 8.60 -6.84
C ILE A 179 2.98 7.87 -5.58
N PHE A 180 2.25 7.98 -4.48
CA PHE A 180 2.55 7.27 -3.23
C PHE A 180 2.54 5.74 -3.42
N THR A 181 1.53 5.18 -4.09
CA THR A 181 1.49 3.74 -4.35
C THR A 181 2.64 3.29 -5.24
N LEU A 182 3.00 4.05 -6.27
CA LEU A 182 4.13 3.74 -7.16
C LEU A 182 5.47 3.80 -6.42
N VAL A 183 5.68 4.78 -5.53
CA VAL A 183 6.88 4.87 -4.69
C VAL A 183 6.94 3.75 -3.65
N THR A 184 5.79 3.27 -3.18
CA THR A 184 5.71 2.17 -2.21
C THR A 184 6.15 0.84 -2.82
N LEU A 185 5.89 0.57 -4.11
CA LEU A 185 6.28 -0.69 -4.76
C LEU A 185 7.77 -1.04 -4.61
N PRO A 186 8.73 -0.19 -5.01
CA PRO A 186 10.15 -0.52 -4.85
C PRO A 186 10.57 -0.68 -3.38
N VAL A 187 9.91 -0.01 -2.44
CA VAL A 187 10.17 -0.17 -0.99
C VAL A 187 9.80 -1.58 -0.54
N GLU A 188 8.60 -2.04 -0.86
CA GLU A 188 8.08 -3.35 -0.45
C GLU A 188 8.82 -4.51 -1.13
N PHE A 189 9.08 -4.40 -2.43
CA PHE A 189 9.89 -5.40 -3.13
C PHE A 189 11.32 -5.49 -2.60
N ASN A 190 11.95 -4.35 -2.28
CA ASN A 190 13.30 -4.33 -1.74
C ASN A 190 13.34 -4.89 -0.31
N ALA A 191 12.39 -4.58 0.57
CA ALA A 191 12.29 -5.18 1.91
C ALA A 191 12.14 -6.70 1.83
N SER A 192 11.23 -7.19 0.99
CA SER A 192 11.03 -8.63 0.76
C SER A 192 12.29 -9.31 0.19
N LYS A 193 12.99 -8.66 -0.76
CA LYS A 193 14.23 -9.17 -1.33
C LYS A 193 15.31 -9.31 -0.26
N ARG A 194 15.51 -8.28 0.59
CA ARG A 194 16.45 -8.30 1.70
C ARG A 194 16.13 -9.44 2.67
N ALA A 195 14.88 -9.56 3.08
CA ALA A 195 14.41 -10.65 3.94
C ALA A 195 14.78 -12.02 3.37
N LEU A 196 14.40 -12.28 2.12
CA LEU A 196 14.65 -13.57 1.46
C LEU A 196 16.14 -13.86 1.26
N THR A 197 16.95 -12.83 0.98
CA THR A 197 18.40 -12.96 0.88
C THR A 197 19.00 -13.46 2.21
N ILE A 198 18.67 -12.82 3.34
CA ILE A 198 19.19 -13.20 4.65
C ILE A 198 18.65 -14.55 5.11
N ILE A 199 17.35 -14.84 4.87
CA ILE A 199 16.78 -16.17 5.16
C ILE A 199 17.60 -17.27 4.47
N LYS A 200 18.02 -17.05 3.21
CA LYS A 200 18.82 -18.00 2.44
C LYS A 200 20.28 -18.05 2.92
N GLU A 201 20.94 -16.90 3.07
CA GLU A 201 22.36 -16.80 3.45
C GLU A 201 22.63 -17.36 4.86
N ARG A 202 21.75 -17.09 5.81
CA ARG A 202 21.81 -17.60 7.17
C ARG A 202 21.15 -18.97 7.31
N ASN A 203 20.64 -19.51 6.20
CA ASN A 203 19.94 -20.79 6.18
C ASN A 203 18.85 -20.89 7.25
N LEU A 204 18.08 -19.79 7.48
CA LEU A 204 17.00 -19.77 8.49
C LEU A 204 15.88 -20.72 8.10
N LEU A 205 15.54 -20.77 6.82
CA LEU A 205 14.62 -21.70 6.19
C LEU A 205 15.28 -22.33 4.97
N ALA A 206 15.05 -23.61 4.72
CA ALA A 206 15.63 -24.33 3.60
C ALA A 206 14.54 -25.01 2.73
N GLY A 207 14.87 -25.28 1.47
CA GLY A 207 14.03 -26.06 0.56
C GLY A 207 12.58 -25.54 0.47
N GLN A 208 11.63 -26.38 0.83
CA GLN A 208 10.20 -26.06 0.81
C GLN A 208 9.81 -24.96 1.81
N GLU A 209 10.50 -24.84 2.92
CA GLU A 209 10.24 -23.78 3.90
C GLU A 209 10.58 -22.41 3.32
N TYR A 210 11.73 -22.28 2.66
CA TYR A 210 12.11 -21.05 1.95
C TYR A 210 11.08 -20.71 0.83
N ALA A 211 10.64 -21.72 0.08
CA ALA A 211 9.60 -21.51 -0.95
C ALA A 211 8.29 -21.01 -0.35
N GLY A 212 7.89 -21.51 0.84
CA GLY A 212 6.72 -21.05 1.57
C GLY A 212 6.83 -19.61 2.05
N ALA A 213 7.97 -19.20 2.62
CA ALA A 213 8.23 -17.82 3.00
C ALA A 213 8.19 -16.89 1.78
N LYS A 214 8.86 -17.28 0.69
CA LYS A 214 8.82 -16.54 -0.59
C LYS A 214 7.39 -16.40 -1.13
N GLN A 215 6.59 -17.46 -1.08
CA GLN A 215 5.18 -17.42 -1.49
C GLN A 215 4.39 -16.40 -0.66
N THR A 216 4.57 -16.38 0.66
CA THR A 216 3.90 -15.45 1.57
C THR A 216 4.27 -13.99 1.25
N LEU A 217 5.56 -13.69 1.10
CA LEU A 217 6.03 -12.34 0.80
C LEU A 217 5.65 -11.87 -0.61
N THR A 218 5.69 -12.77 -1.60
CA THR A 218 5.25 -12.44 -2.97
C THR A 218 3.76 -12.15 -3.02
N ALA A 219 2.94 -12.94 -2.32
CA ALA A 219 1.50 -12.69 -2.24
C ALA A 219 1.21 -11.33 -1.56
N ALA A 220 1.93 -10.98 -0.49
CA ALA A 220 1.82 -9.67 0.14
C ALA A 220 2.22 -8.54 -0.83
N ALA A 221 3.31 -8.68 -1.58
CA ALA A 221 3.76 -7.69 -2.55
C ALA A 221 2.73 -7.44 -3.67
N LEU A 222 1.97 -8.46 -4.10
CA LEU A 222 0.91 -8.31 -5.11
C LEU A 222 -0.24 -7.41 -4.64
N THR A 223 -0.48 -7.27 -3.33
CA THR A 223 -1.49 -6.34 -2.82
C THR A 223 -1.11 -4.88 -3.11
N TYR A 224 0.17 -4.55 -3.06
CA TYR A 224 0.67 -3.20 -3.42
C TYR A 224 0.57 -2.94 -4.92
N VAL A 225 0.78 -3.96 -5.76
CA VAL A 225 0.55 -3.87 -7.22
C VAL A 225 -0.93 -3.60 -7.50
N ALA A 226 -1.82 -4.36 -6.85
CA ALA A 226 -3.26 -4.15 -6.98
C ALA A 226 -3.69 -2.76 -6.53
N ALA A 227 -3.12 -2.24 -5.42
CA ALA A 227 -3.38 -0.88 -4.94
C ALA A 227 -2.92 0.19 -5.95
N ALA A 228 -1.75 0.03 -6.56
CA ALA A 228 -1.24 0.96 -7.58
C ALA A 228 -2.13 0.99 -8.84
N ILE A 229 -2.55 -0.18 -9.33
CA ILE A 229 -3.48 -0.29 -10.46
C ILE A 229 -4.83 0.34 -10.11
N THR A 230 -5.34 0.09 -8.90
CA THR A 230 -6.59 0.68 -8.42
C THR A 230 -6.50 2.21 -8.36
N ALA A 231 -5.41 2.77 -7.83
CA ALA A 231 -5.18 4.22 -7.78
C ALA A 231 -5.11 4.83 -9.19
N LEU A 232 -4.45 4.16 -10.13
CA LEU A 232 -4.40 4.58 -11.53
C LEU A 232 -5.79 4.60 -12.17
N LEU A 233 -6.56 3.52 -12.03
CA LEU A 233 -7.92 3.45 -12.60
C LEU A 233 -8.86 4.49 -11.99
N GLN A 234 -8.74 4.78 -10.69
CA GLN A 234 -9.49 5.83 -10.03
C GLN A 234 -9.13 7.22 -10.57
N LEU A 235 -7.84 7.51 -10.75
CA LEU A 235 -7.39 8.78 -11.31
C LEU A 235 -7.87 8.96 -12.75
N LEU A 236 -7.71 7.95 -13.60
CA LEU A 236 -8.20 7.98 -14.98
C LEU A 236 -9.71 8.23 -15.03
N ARG A 237 -10.47 7.58 -14.14
CA ARG A 237 -11.90 7.81 -14.05
C ARG A 237 -12.24 9.26 -13.70
N VAL A 238 -11.56 9.85 -12.72
CA VAL A 238 -11.80 11.26 -12.35
C VAL A 238 -11.50 12.17 -13.54
N LEU A 239 -10.42 11.94 -14.26
CA LEU A 239 -10.07 12.70 -15.48
C LEU A 239 -11.17 12.58 -16.55
N MET A 240 -11.70 11.38 -16.79
CA MET A 240 -12.80 11.18 -17.75
C MET A 240 -14.10 11.86 -17.31
N MET A 241 -14.40 11.88 -16.01
CA MET A 241 -15.57 12.60 -15.49
C MET A 241 -15.49 14.11 -15.74
N ILE A 242 -14.29 14.67 -15.59
CA ILE A 242 -14.05 16.10 -15.82
C ILE A 242 -14.11 16.41 -17.31
N ASN A 243 -13.50 15.58 -18.17
CA ASN A 243 -13.48 15.82 -19.61
C ASN A 243 -14.86 15.74 -20.25
N ARG A 244 -15.71 14.77 -19.87
CA ARG A 244 -17.09 14.63 -20.35
C ARG A 244 -17.99 15.85 -20.10
N ARG A 245 -17.60 16.76 -19.22
CA ARG A 245 -18.36 17.99 -18.93
C ARG A 245 -17.85 19.22 -19.68
N ARG A 246 -16.75 19.06 -20.43
CA ARG A 246 -16.21 20.12 -21.31
C ARG A 246 -16.78 20.07 -22.74
N ASP A 247 -17.27 18.87 -23.12
CA ASP A 247 -17.99 18.61 -24.38
C ASP A 247 -19.51 18.72 -24.16
#